data_290b4c9beee5960a8fa4d40758dcee4e
#
_entry.id   290b4c9beee5960a8fa4d40758dcee4e
#
_cell.length_a   1.000
_cell.length_b   1.000
_cell.length_c   1.000
_cell.angle_alpha   90.00
_cell.angle_beta   90.00
_cell.angle_gamma   90.00
#
_symmetry.space_group_name_H-M   'P 1'
#
loop_
_entity.id
_entity.type
_entity.pdbx_description
1 polymer ?
#
loop_
_entity_poly.entity_id
_entity_poly.type
_entity_poly.pdbx_seq_one_letter_code
_entity_poly.pdbx_strand_id
1 'polypeptide(L)'
;KPAVRFSIPNAHFQLGSAELPVDLKKQLDVFAKVLSNRPADSAPVLVTGHADASGNEPLNQALSADRAKAVKSYLIQKGVSPALLRIEGKGAEKLADVNNPFAPANRRVEISRLP
;
A
#
# COMPACT_ATOMS: atom_id res chain seq x y z
N LYS A 1 -15.08 14.93 -4.50
CA LYS A 1 -13.71 15.39 -4.73
C LYS A 1 -12.80 14.17 -4.86
N PRO A 2 -12.07 14.00 -5.96
CA PRO A 2 -11.23 12.83 -6.13
C PRO A 2 -10.08 12.83 -5.13
N ALA A 3 -9.76 11.64 -4.64
CA ALA A 3 -8.61 11.46 -3.78
C ALA A 3 -7.32 11.59 -4.58
N VAL A 4 -6.26 12.12 -3.98
CA VAL A 4 -4.93 12.14 -4.57
C VAL A 4 -4.27 10.80 -4.27
N ARG A 5 -3.78 10.11 -5.29
CA ARG A 5 -3.12 8.82 -5.16
C ARG A 5 -1.64 8.92 -5.50
N PHE A 6 -0.85 8.22 -4.72
CA PHE A 6 0.59 8.13 -4.94
C PHE A 6 0.95 6.66 -5.16
N SER A 7 1.39 6.33 -6.36
CA SER A 7 2.01 5.04 -6.64
C SER A 7 3.49 5.13 -6.27
N ILE A 8 4.00 4.08 -5.65
CA ILE A 8 5.40 4.04 -5.25
C ILE A 8 6.17 3.28 -6.34
N PRO A 9 6.97 3.97 -7.17
CA PRO A 9 7.62 3.33 -8.30
C PRO A 9 8.74 2.38 -7.88
N ASN A 10 8.94 1.33 -8.66
CA ASN A 10 10.03 0.37 -8.51
C ASN A 10 10.10 -0.31 -7.14
N ALA A 11 8.95 -0.44 -6.47
CA ALA A 11 8.86 -1.01 -5.14
C ALA A 11 7.83 -2.14 -5.11
N HIS A 12 8.04 -3.13 -5.99
CA HIS A 12 7.11 -4.24 -6.15
C HIS A 12 7.35 -5.34 -5.12
N PHE A 13 6.28 -5.88 -4.56
CA PHE A 13 6.38 -7.02 -3.68
C PHE A 13 6.79 -8.28 -4.43
N GLN A 14 7.48 -9.17 -3.75
CA GLN A 14 7.77 -10.49 -4.28
C GLN A 14 6.47 -11.27 -4.46
N LEU A 15 6.47 -12.20 -5.40
CA LEU A 15 5.31 -13.05 -5.66
C LEU A 15 4.89 -13.77 -4.38
N GLY A 16 3.61 -13.68 -4.06
CA GLY A 16 3.03 -14.35 -2.89
C GLY A 16 3.48 -13.82 -1.53
N SER A 17 4.17 -12.68 -1.46
CA SER A 17 4.73 -12.15 -0.23
C SER A 17 4.15 -10.80 0.14
N ALA A 18 3.98 -10.56 1.44
CA ALA A 18 3.66 -9.25 2.01
C ALA A 18 4.87 -8.65 2.75
N GLU A 19 6.05 -9.25 2.61
CA GLU A 19 7.27 -8.70 3.17
C GLU A 19 7.65 -7.42 2.42
N LEU A 20 7.95 -6.35 3.16
CA LEU A 20 8.23 -5.05 2.56
C LEU A 20 9.59 -5.07 1.86
N PRO A 21 9.63 -4.78 0.54
CA PRO A 21 10.91 -4.63 -0.16
C PRO A 21 11.72 -3.46 0.40
N VAL A 22 13.03 -3.56 0.29
CA VAL A 22 13.94 -2.50 0.78
C VAL A 22 13.65 -1.15 0.12
N ASP A 23 13.42 -1.15 -1.19
CA ASP A 23 13.14 0.10 -1.92
C ASP A 23 11.81 0.73 -1.48
N LEU A 24 10.81 -0.11 -1.15
CA LEU A 24 9.56 0.39 -0.60
C LEU A 24 9.78 1.02 0.78
N LYS A 25 10.56 0.39 1.64
CA LYS A 25 10.87 0.92 2.97
C LYS A 25 11.52 2.30 2.88
N LYS A 26 12.45 2.49 1.95
CA LYS A 26 13.10 3.79 1.75
C LYS A 26 12.11 4.89 1.43
N GLN A 27 11.14 4.58 0.57
CA GLN A 27 10.11 5.55 0.19
C GLN A 27 9.11 5.77 1.33
N LEU A 28 8.77 4.71 2.07
CA LEU A 28 7.90 4.84 3.25
C LEU A 28 8.53 5.67 4.35
N ASP A 29 9.87 5.65 4.48
CA ASP A 29 10.55 6.50 5.45
C ASP A 29 10.30 7.99 5.17
N VAL A 30 10.22 8.37 3.90
CA VAL A 30 9.88 9.75 3.51
C VAL A 30 8.44 10.08 3.89
N PHE A 31 7.49 9.19 3.59
CA PHE A 31 6.10 9.36 4.00
C PHE A 31 5.97 9.47 5.51
N ALA A 32 6.70 8.64 6.24
CA ALA A 32 6.66 8.64 7.70
C ALA A 32 7.09 10.00 8.28
N LYS A 33 8.12 10.63 7.71
CA LYS A 33 8.56 11.95 8.15
C LYS A 33 7.48 13.00 8.01
N VAL A 34 6.73 12.95 6.91
CA VAL A 34 5.64 13.90 6.66
C VAL A 34 4.47 13.60 7.60
N LEU A 35 4.06 12.34 7.68
CA LEU A 35 2.86 11.95 8.41
C LEU A 35 3.05 12.00 9.93
N SER A 36 4.25 11.75 10.44
CA SER A 36 4.53 11.79 11.88
C SER A 36 4.41 13.20 12.47
N ASN A 37 4.50 14.23 11.62
CA ASN A 37 4.34 15.62 12.05
C ASN A 37 2.88 16.09 12.01
N ARG A 38 1.97 15.27 11.54
CA ARG A 38 0.55 15.63 11.48
C ARG A 38 -0.15 15.30 12.79
N PRO A 39 -1.06 16.18 13.25
CA PRO A 39 -1.91 15.84 14.39
C PRO A 39 -2.74 14.60 14.13
N ALA A 40 -3.03 13.84 15.20
CA ALA A 40 -3.79 12.59 15.09
C ALA A 40 -5.23 12.79 14.61
N ASP A 41 -5.77 14.01 14.72
CA ASP A 41 -7.11 14.36 14.25
C ASP A 41 -7.14 14.89 12.81
N SER A 42 -6.00 14.86 12.10
CA SER A 42 -5.94 15.20 10.68
C SER A 42 -6.69 14.18 9.83
N ALA A 43 -7.06 14.56 8.61
CA ALA A 43 -7.68 13.63 7.67
C ALA A 43 -6.75 12.42 7.43
N PRO A 44 -7.27 11.20 7.53
CA PRO A 44 -6.44 10.01 7.35
C PRO A 44 -6.04 9.79 5.90
N VAL A 45 -4.99 9.00 5.72
CA VAL A 45 -4.62 8.47 4.40
C VAL A 45 -5.06 7.01 4.31
N LEU A 46 -5.37 6.58 3.09
CA LEU A 46 -5.75 5.20 2.80
C LEU A 46 -4.55 4.49 2.15
N VAL A 47 -4.15 3.38 2.75
CA VAL A 47 -3.12 2.49 2.20
C VAL A 47 -3.83 1.34 1.51
N THR A 48 -3.69 1.24 0.20
CA THR A 48 -4.35 0.21 -0.60
C THR A 48 -3.33 -0.80 -1.11
N GLY A 49 -3.50 -2.05 -0.73
CA GLY A 49 -2.67 -3.14 -1.22
C GLY A 49 -3.28 -3.76 -2.47
N HIS A 50 -2.40 -4.23 -3.36
CA HIS A 50 -2.78 -4.87 -4.61
C HIS A 50 -1.97 -6.14 -4.84
N ALA A 51 -2.57 -7.08 -5.57
CA ALA A 51 -1.94 -8.31 -6.01
C ALA A 51 -1.96 -8.40 -7.53
N ASP A 52 -1.08 -9.22 -8.10
CA ASP A 52 -1.22 -9.60 -9.50
C ASP A 52 -2.30 -10.70 -9.62
N ALA A 53 -2.56 -11.17 -10.84
CA ALA A 53 -3.65 -12.11 -11.11
C ALA A 53 -3.27 -13.58 -10.91
N SER A 54 -2.12 -13.89 -10.29
CA SER A 54 -1.61 -15.26 -10.24
C SER A 54 -2.32 -16.17 -9.24
N GLY A 55 -2.91 -15.67 -8.19
CA GLY A 55 -3.65 -16.50 -7.24
C GLY A 55 -5.14 -16.54 -7.55
N ASN A 56 -5.89 -17.29 -6.75
CA ASN A 56 -7.34 -17.20 -6.80
C ASN A 56 -7.80 -15.93 -6.06
N GLU A 57 -9.06 -15.56 -6.25
CA GLU A 57 -9.61 -14.32 -5.71
C GLU A 57 -9.50 -14.21 -4.18
N PRO A 58 -9.87 -15.23 -3.37
CA PRO A 58 -9.73 -15.13 -1.93
C PRO A 58 -8.27 -14.97 -1.47
N LEU A 59 -7.33 -15.66 -2.11
CA LEU A 59 -5.91 -15.54 -1.78
C LEU A 59 -5.38 -14.15 -2.15
N ASN A 60 -5.76 -13.63 -3.31
CA ASN A 60 -5.34 -12.30 -3.76
C ASN A 60 -5.90 -11.22 -2.83
N GLN A 61 -7.15 -11.38 -2.38
CA GLN A 61 -7.77 -10.45 -1.45
C GLN A 61 -7.01 -10.44 -0.11
N ALA A 62 -6.72 -11.61 0.44
CA ALA A 62 -5.98 -11.73 1.70
C ALA A 62 -4.56 -11.17 1.58
N LEU A 63 -3.85 -11.49 0.49
CA LEU A 63 -2.48 -11.04 0.27
C LEU A 63 -2.41 -9.53 0.13
N SER A 64 -3.32 -8.94 -0.63
CA SER A 64 -3.35 -7.48 -0.82
C SER A 64 -3.64 -6.76 0.50
N ALA A 65 -4.55 -7.30 1.31
CA ALA A 65 -4.83 -6.75 2.64
C ALA A 65 -3.59 -6.85 3.55
N ASP A 66 -2.87 -7.97 3.50
CA ASP A 66 -1.65 -8.16 4.29
C ASP A 66 -0.55 -7.18 3.87
N ARG A 67 -0.45 -6.87 2.59
CA ARG A 67 0.50 -5.87 2.09
C ARG A 67 0.18 -4.49 2.65
N ALA A 68 -1.10 -4.11 2.67
CA ALA A 68 -1.52 -2.84 3.27
C ALA A 68 -1.23 -2.81 4.77
N LYS A 69 -1.50 -3.91 5.49
CA LYS A 69 -1.20 -4.03 6.93
C LYS A 69 0.29 -3.89 7.21
N ALA A 70 1.13 -4.50 6.38
CA ALA A 70 2.58 -4.43 6.57
C ALA A 70 3.07 -2.98 6.44
N VAL A 71 2.54 -2.23 5.49
CA VAL A 71 2.86 -0.81 5.32
C VAL A 71 2.40 -0.01 6.53
N LYS A 72 1.17 -0.22 6.98
CA LYS A 72 0.63 0.47 8.16
C LYS A 72 1.52 0.21 9.39
N SER A 73 1.87 -1.04 9.65
CA SER A 73 2.71 -1.41 10.79
C SER A 73 4.07 -0.73 10.73
N TYR A 74 4.67 -0.69 9.55
CA TYR A 74 5.96 -0.03 9.34
C TYR A 74 5.88 1.47 9.64
N LEU A 75 4.84 2.14 9.14
CA LEU A 75 4.65 3.57 9.36
C LEU A 75 4.43 3.89 10.84
N ILE A 76 3.67 3.04 11.54
CA ILE A 76 3.45 3.19 12.99
C ILE A 76 4.79 3.07 13.75
N GLN A 77 5.62 2.10 13.39
CA GLN A 77 6.94 1.95 13.98
C GLN A 77 7.83 3.19 13.78
N LYS A 78 7.58 3.92 12.69
CA LYS A 78 8.33 5.14 12.38
C LYS A 78 7.70 6.40 12.96
N GLY A 79 6.71 6.26 13.81
CA GLY A 79 6.14 7.38 14.57
C GLY A 79 4.85 7.96 14.02
N VAL A 80 4.23 7.33 13.02
CA VAL A 80 2.94 7.78 12.49
C VAL A 80 1.81 7.32 13.41
N SER A 81 0.89 8.22 13.72
CA SER A 81 -0.28 7.87 14.55
C SER A 81 -1.18 6.88 13.81
N PRO A 82 -1.59 5.78 14.47
CA PRO A 82 -2.53 4.82 13.86
C PRO A 82 -3.83 5.46 13.37
N ALA A 83 -4.28 6.53 14.01
CA ALA A 83 -5.51 7.22 13.63
C ALA A 83 -5.44 7.86 12.25
N LEU A 84 -4.23 8.10 11.73
CA LEU A 84 -4.02 8.67 10.40
C LEU A 84 -4.01 7.62 9.29
N LEU A 85 -4.07 6.35 9.62
CA LEU A 85 -3.84 5.27 8.65
C LEU A 85 -5.06 4.38 8.54
N ARG A 86 -5.60 4.27 7.34
CA ARG A 86 -6.62 3.30 6.98
C ARG A 86 -6.07 2.36 5.94
N ILE A 87 -6.53 1.12 5.94
CA ILE A 87 -6.03 0.09 5.03
C ILE A 87 -7.16 -0.53 4.24
N GLU A 88 -6.83 -0.99 3.03
CA GLU A 88 -7.76 -1.66 2.14
C GLU A 88 -6.99 -2.61 1.24
N GLY A 89 -7.53 -3.80 1.02
CA GLY A 89 -6.99 -4.74 0.04
C GLY A 89 -7.92 -4.85 -1.15
N LYS A 90 -7.40 -4.71 -2.35
CA LYS A 90 -8.16 -4.77 -3.60
C LYS A 90 -7.94 -6.06 -4.39
N GLY A 91 -7.12 -6.99 -3.89
CA GLY A 91 -6.80 -8.20 -4.65
C GLY A 91 -6.20 -7.83 -6.00
N ALA A 92 -6.64 -8.51 -7.05
CA ALA A 92 -6.23 -8.24 -8.43
C ALA A 92 -7.27 -7.44 -9.21
N GLU A 93 -8.22 -6.78 -8.54
CA GLU A 93 -9.32 -6.05 -9.20
C GLU A 93 -8.83 -4.81 -9.95
N LYS A 94 -7.76 -4.18 -9.49
CA LYS A 94 -7.26 -2.90 -10.01
C LYS A 94 -5.81 -3.05 -10.46
N LEU A 95 -5.62 -3.76 -11.56
CA LEU A 95 -4.29 -3.96 -12.10
C LEU A 95 -3.69 -2.66 -12.63
N ALA A 96 -2.42 -2.41 -12.30
CA ALA A 96 -1.67 -1.29 -12.86
C ALA A 96 -1.35 -1.54 -14.33
N ASP A 97 -1.09 -2.79 -14.68
CA ASP A 97 -0.82 -3.22 -16.05
C ASP A 97 -1.86 -4.28 -16.45
N VAL A 98 -2.96 -3.82 -17.04
CA VAL A 98 -4.07 -4.71 -17.44
C VAL A 98 -3.69 -5.61 -18.60
N ASN A 99 -2.73 -5.21 -19.43
CA ASN A 99 -2.27 -6.00 -20.56
C ASN A 99 -1.33 -7.12 -20.15
N ASN A 100 -0.79 -7.04 -18.94
CA ASN A 100 0.09 -8.04 -18.40
C ASN A 100 -0.32 -8.32 -16.93
N PRO A 101 -1.38 -9.15 -16.74
CA PRO A 101 -1.96 -9.34 -15.41
C PRO A 101 -1.02 -9.93 -14.36
N PHE A 102 0.05 -10.60 -14.80
CA PHE A 102 1.04 -11.21 -13.90
C PHE A 102 2.29 -10.35 -13.71
N ALA A 103 2.28 -9.12 -14.23
CA ALA A 103 3.44 -8.24 -14.15
C ALA A 103 3.75 -7.85 -12.69
N PRO A 104 5.04 -7.69 -12.35
CA PRO A 104 5.44 -7.21 -11.03
C PRO A 104 4.81 -5.87 -10.65
N ALA A 105 4.57 -4.99 -11.62
CA ALA A 105 3.95 -3.68 -11.38
C ALA A 105 2.58 -3.78 -10.71
N ASN A 106 1.91 -4.92 -10.80
CA ASN A 106 0.60 -5.13 -10.16
C ASN A 106 0.73 -5.45 -8.66
N ARG A 107 1.89 -5.92 -8.21
CA ARG A 107 2.15 -6.24 -6.82
C ARG A 107 2.66 -5.00 -6.10
N ARG A 108 1.73 -4.15 -5.67
CA ARG A 108 2.06 -2.82 -5.17
C ARG A 108 1.17 -2.37 -4.03
N VAL A 109 1.56 -1.25 -3.43
CA VAL A 109 0.74 -0.49 -2.49
C VAL A 109 0.62 0.93 -3.03
N GLU A 110 -0.57 1.50 -2.90
CA GLU A 110 -0.83 2.90 -3.21
C GLU A 110 -1.27 3.62 -1.94
N ILE A 111 -0.88 4.88 -1.82
CA ILE A 111 -1.30 5.73 -0.71
C ILE A 111 -2.20 6.83 -1.27
N SER A 112 -3.41 6.93 -0.75
CA SER A 112 -4.38 7.91 -1.18
C SER A 112 -4.68 8.89 -0.06
N ARG A 113 -4.75 10.17 -0.38
CA ARG A 113 -5.20 11.19 0.55
C ARG A 113 -6.72 11.23 0.49
N LEU A 114 -7.35 10.97 1.62
CA LEU A 114 -8.81 11.03 1.69
C LEU A 114 -9.29 12.48 1.71
N PRO A 115 -10.40 12.77 1.00
CA PRO A 115 -10.96 14.12 0.96
C PRO A 115 -11.52 14.57 2.29
#